data_770606ef8527622af4a2b76831a42cfc
#
_entry.id   770606ef8527622af4a2b76831a42cfc
#
_cell.length_a   1.000
_cell.length_b   1.000
_cell.length_c   1.000
_cell.angle_alpha   90.00
_cell.angle_beta   90.00
_cell.angle_gamma   90.00
#
_symmetry.space_group_name_H-M   'P 1'
#
loop_
_entity.id
_entity.type
_entity.pdbx_description
1 polymer ?
#
loop_
_entity_poly.entity_id
_entity_poly.type
_entity_poly.pdbx_seq_one_letter_code
_entity_poly.pdbx_strand_id
1 'polypeptide(L)'
;MTRRKLLSIVPGAAGLTFCGHLFGRNRAHQVLAFYYGWYANPDVSGRWAHWPEGIAHEPLIGRYDCHDPKIVQRQFEQAKSAGITGLIVSWWRPGDFQEQGMPLLLATAERVGLKISIYYEAAKPRKSPTPEATEDDLLDILNRYAQHNTWLRADGKPVVFVYARALNELHLSGWEQVITQVNRRYAGGVCFMADEISNAASKLFDGIHSYNPTGQTANKSVDEIRAWARATYPKWVATAGKRISCVTVIPGYDDTKLNRPGPRPTTDRHGGETYRVLWQEAVAAQPDWILITSWNEWHEGSEIEPSKENGDRELNATPEFARRFLR
;
A
#
# COMPACT_ATOMS: atom_id res chain seq x y z
N MET A 1 83.60 22.17 -22.21
CA MET A 1 83.03 20.78 -22.07
C MET A 1 82.00 20.81 -20.93
N THR A 2 80.72 20.95 -21.28
CA THR A 2 79.61 21.08 -20.32
C THR A 2 78.65 19.88 -20.53
N ARG A 3 78.52 19.03 -19.49
CA ARG A 3 77.62 17.89 -19.48
C ARG A 3 76.20 18.39 -19.15
N ARG A 4 75.26 18.20 -20.12
CA ARG A 4 73.82 18.37 -19.87
C ARG A 4 73.28 17.10 -19.19
N LYS A 5 72.64 17.27 -18.05
CA LYS A 5 71.84 16.23 -17.36
C LYS A 5 70.44 16.21 -18.01
N LEU A 6 70.00 15.09 -18.54
CA LEU A 6 68.65 14.83 -18.92
C LEU A 6 67.82 14.49 -17.65
N LEU A 7 66.78 15.25 -17.40
CA LEU A 7 65.72 14.92 -16.43
C LEU A 7 64.67 14.10 -17.17
N SER A 8 64.49 12.86 -16.76
CA SER A 8 63.38 12.01 -17.15
C SER A 8 62.12 12.40 -16.40
N ILE A 9 61.07 12.84 -17.08
CA ILE A 9 59.76 13.08 -16.55
C ILE A 9 58.96 11.79 -16.60
N VAL A 10 58.56 11.26 -15.44
CA VAL A 10 57.59 10.15 -15.31
C VAL A 10 56.18 10.72 -15.34
N PRO A 11 55.27 10.27 -16.21
CA PRO A 11 53.90 10.74 -16.17
C PRO A 11 53.17 10.03 -15.02
N GLY A 12 52.77 10.79 -14.01
CA GLY A 12 51.87 10.32 -12.96
C GLY A 12 50.48 10.01 -13.55
N ALA A 13 50.04 8.76 -13.41
CA ALA A 13 48.69 8.38 -13.71
C ALA A 13 47.75 8.99 -12.66
N ALA A 14 47.01 10.05 -13.06
CA ALA A 14 45.90 10.56 -12.28
C ALA A 14 44.74 9.54 -12.33
N GLY A 15 44.61 8.78 -11.30
CA GLY A 15 43.42 7.92 -11.07
C GLY A 15 42.17 8.79 -10.92
N LEU A 16 41.37 8.87 -11.98
CA LEU A 16 40.00 9.39 -11.89
C LEU A 16 39.17 8.41 -11.07
N THR A 17 39.05 8.70 -9.77
CA THR A 17 38.04 8.06 -8.92
C THR A 17 36.68 8.57 -9.40
N PHE A 18 36.01 7.78 -10.22
CA PHE A 18 34.59 7.98 -10.54
C PHE A 18 33.80 7.76 -9.26
N CYS A 19 33.59 8.83 -8.49
CA CYS A 19 32.60 8.89 -7.44
C CYS A 19 31.23 8.91 -8.14
N GLY A 20 30.72 7.72 -8.47
CA GLY A 20 29.36 7.54 -8.96
C GLY A 20 28.42 8.02 -7.87
N HIS A 21 28.02 9.29 -7.92
CA HIS A 21 26.87 9.76 -7.18
C HIS A 21 25.67 8.99 -7.73
N LEU A 22 25.29 7.92 -7.02
CA LEU A 22 23.95 7.39 -7.09
C LEU A 22 23.02 8.53 -6.64
N PHE A 23 22.51 9.30 -7.60
CA PHE A 23 21.36 10.15 -7.38
C PHE A 23 20.16 9.21 -7.14
N GLY A 24 20.06 8.66 -5.93
CA GLY A 24 18.82 8.13 -5.40
C GLY A 24 17.83 9.30 -5.45
N ARG A 25 16.71 9.12 -6.18
CA ARG A 25 15.60 10.06 -6.06
C ARG A 25 15.24 10.08 -4.57
N ASN A 26 15.41 11.23 -3.93
CA ASN A 26 15.08 11.42 -2.52
C ASN A 26 13.56 11.53 -2.41
N ARG A 27 12.86 10.38 -2.62
CA ARG A 27 11.41 10.31 -2.42
C ARG A 27 11.13 10.28 -0.93
N ALA A 28 10.13 11.05 -0.52
CA ALA A 28 9.68 11.00 0.86
C ALA A 28 9.15 9.59 1.18
N HIS A 29 9.66 9.00 2.26
CA HIS A 29 9.16 7.75 2.79
C HIS A 29 7.69 7.88 3.18
N GLN A 30 6.89 6.82 2.94
CA GLN A 30 5.50 6.76 3.34
C GLN A 30 5.24 5.48 4.14
N VAL A 31 4.39 5.59 5.14
CA VAL A 31 3.75 4.46 5.84
C VAL A 31 2.26 4.54 5.54
N LEU A 32 1.76 3.62 4.75
CA LEU A 32 0.38 3.63 4.28
C LEU A 32 -0.36 2.40 4.79
N ALA A 33 -1.65 2.52 5.09
CA ALA A 33 -2.47 1.37 5.47
C ALA A 33 -3.67 1.22 4.52
N PHE A 34 -4.00 -0.03 4.16
CA PHE A 34 -5.21 -0.32 3.41
C PHE A 34 -6.43 -0.13 4.30
N TYR A 35 -7.43 0.61 3.80
CA TYR A 35 -8.64 0.99 4.52
C TYR A 35 -9.90 0.55 3.78
N TYR A 36 -10.81 -0.11 4.49
CA TYR A 36 -12.05 -0.66 3.95
C TYR A 36 -13.24 0.12 4.47
N GLY A 37 -13.83 0.93 3.58
CA GLY A 37 -14.96 1.82 3.86
C GLY A 37 -16.33 1.21 3.60
N TRP A 38 -16.50 -0.11 3.66
CA TRP A 38 -17.71 -0.82 3.24
C TRP A 38 -18.62 -1.31 4.38
N TYR A 39 -18.19 -1.15 5.63
CA TYR A 39 -18.98 -1.57 6.78
C TYR A 39 -20.11 -0.60 7.08
N ALA A 40 -21.32 -1.12 7.28
CA ALA A 40 -22.49 -0.34 7.63
C ALA A 40 -23.27 -0.96 8.79
N ASN A 41 -23.93 -0.11 9.56
CA ASN A 41 -24.87 -0.52 10.61
C ASN A 41 -26.24 0.18 10.46
N PRO A 42 -27.30 -0.34 11.10
CA PRO A 42 -28.65 0.21 10.99
C PRO A 42 -28.79 1.62 11.56
N ASP A 43 -27.98 2.01 12.54
CA ASP A 43 -28.11 3.28 13.23
C ASP A 43 -27.73 4.49 12.34
N VAL A 44 -26.82 4.28 11.39
CA VAL A 44 -26.34 5.32 10.48
C VAL A 44 -26.88 5.12 9.07
N SER A 45 -26.70 3.92 8.50
CA SER A 45 -27.04 3.63 7.10
C SER A 45 -28.35 2.84 6.93
N GLY A 46 -29.10 2.59 8.02
CA GLY A 46 -30.38 1.88 8.00
C GLY A 46 -30.29 0.39 7.66
N ARG A 47 -29.08 -0.17 7.56
CA ARG A 47 -28.84 -1.57 7.21
C ARG A 47 -27.50 -2.08 7.73
N TRP A 48 -27.39 -3.40 7.87
CA TRP A 48 -26.09 -4.05 7.98
C TRP A 48 -25.44 -4.23 6.60
N ALA A 49 -24.14 -3.97 6.50
CA ALA A 49 -23.34 -4.35 5.34
C ALA A 49 -21.97 -4.86 5.79
N HIS A 50 -21.51 -5.94 5.19
CA HIS A 50 -20.27 -6.68 5.44
C HIS A 50 -20.13 -7.32 6.82
N TRP A 51 -20.63 -6.76 7.89
CA TRP A 51 -20.60 -7.37 9.23
C TRP A 51 -21.22 -8.77 9.33
N PRO A 52 -22.31 -9.08 8.59
CA PRO A 52 -22.92 -10.44 8.63
C PRO A 52 -22.13 -11.49 7.84
N GLU A 53 -21.18 -11.11 7.01
CA GLU A 53 -20.49 -12.03 6.09
C GLU A 53 -19.44 -12.91 6.76
N GLY A 54 -19.20 -12.71 8.04
CA GLY A 54 -18.19 -13.40 8.83
C GLY A 54 -16.92 -12.56 8.98
N ILE A 55 -16.54 -12.30 10.21
CA ILE A 55 -15.34 -11.52 10.57
C ILE A 55 -14.45 -12.36 11.48
N ALA A 56 -13.14 -12.24 11.33
CA ALA A 56 -12.17 -12.98 12.13
C ALA A 56 -12.18 -12.52 13.59
N HIS A 57 -12.22 -11.19 13.79
CA HIS A 57 -12.18 -10.56 15.10
C HIS A 57 -13.28 -9.50 15.22
N GLU A 58 -13.70 -9.18 16.45
CA GLU A 58 -14.69 -8.13 16.72
C GLU A 58 -13.99 -6.79 16.99
N PRO A 59 -14.43 -5.69 16.34
CA PRO A 59 -13.90 -4.37 16.67
C PRO A 59 -14.09 -4.03 18.16
N LEU A 60 -13.08 -3.44 18.79
CA LEU A 60 -13.18 -3.03 20.19
C LEU A 60 -14.30 -2.01 20.44
N ILE A 61 -14.58 -1.19 19.42
CA ILE A 61 -15.63 -0.16 19.44
C ILE A 61 -17.01 -0.68 19.03
N GLY A 62 -17.11 -1.99 18.72
CA GLY A 62 -18.33 -2.59 18.16
C GLY A 62 -18.41 -2.45 16.63
N ARG A 63 -19.46 -3.05 16.05
CA ARG A 63 -19.71 -3.03 14.59
C ARG A 63 -20.22 -1.67 14.16
N TYR A 64 -19.33 -0.87 13.64
CA TYR A 64 -19.53 0.52 13.27
C TYR A 64 -20.03 0.70 11.83
N ASP A 65 -20.29 1.94 11.48
CA ASP A 65 -20.60 2.40 10.12
C ASP A 65 -19.47 3.29 9.62
N CYS A 66 -18.96 3.01 8.42
CA CYS A 66 -17.90 3.80 7.80
C CYS A 66 -18.37 5.18 7.31
N HIS A 67 -19.67 5.47 7.37
CA HIS A 67 -20.23 6.81 7.11
C HIS A 67 -20.51 7.59 8.40
N ASP A 68 -20.21 7.04 9.59
CA ASP A 68 -20.26 7.81 10.83
C ASP A 68 -19.03 8.73 10.96
N PRO A 69 -19.22 10.07 10.95
CA PRO A 69 -18.10 11.00 11.05
C PRO A 69 -17.27 10.84 12.33
N LYS A 70 -17.88 10.38 13.43
CA LYS A 70 -17.17 10.17 14.71
C LYS A 70 -16.24 8.97 14.62
N ILE A 71 -16.69 7.91 13.97
CA ILE A 71 -15.89 6.71 13.73
C ILE A 71 -14.70 7.04 12.82
N VAL A 72 -14.96 7.66 11.68
CA VAL A 72 -13.91 8.05 10.74
C VAL A 72 -12.89 8.99 11.40
N GLN A 73 -13.35 9.99 12.16
CA GLN A 73 -12.46 10.90 12.89
C GLN A 73 -11.54 10.13 13.85
N ARG A 74 -12.11 9.24 14.68
CA ARG A 74 -11.36 8.40 15.62
C ARG A 74 -10.32 7.52 14.94
N GLN A 75 -10.72 6.80 13.88
CA GLN A 75 -9.82 5.92 13.13
C GLN A 75 -8.64 6.69 12.54
N PHE A 76 -8.90 7.86 11.95
CA PHE A 76 -7.87 8.68 11.33
C PHE A 76 -6.91 9.31 12.36
N GLU A 77 -7.42 9.74 13.51
CA GLU A 77 -6.59 10.21 14.63
C GLU A 77 -5.69 9.08 15.17
N GLN A 78 -6.22 7.88 15.33
CA GLN A 78 -5.45 6.70 15.73
C GLN A 78 -4.37 6.36 14.69
N ALA A 79 -4.73 6.33 13.40
CA ALA A 79 -3.79 6.08 12.32
C ALA A 79 -2.65 7.14 12.31
N LYS A 80 -3.00 8.41 12.44
CA LYS A 80 -2.02 9.51 12.50
C LYS A 80 -1.10 9.37 13.71
N SER A 81 -1.65 9.07 14.87
CA SER A 81 -0.88 8.87 16.12
C SER A 81 0.06 7.68 16.02
N ALA A 82 -0.30 6.66 15.26
CA ALA A 82 0.54 5.51 14.96
C ALA A 82 1.68 5.81 13.95
N GLY A 83 1.75 7.03 13.40
CA GLY A 83 2.76 7.42 12.42
C GLY A 83 2.43 6.98 10.99
N ILE A 84 1.20 6.54 10.73
CA ILE A 84 0.70 6.30 9.38
C ILE A 84 0.59 7.65 8.68
N THR A 85 1.08 7.75 7.44
CA THR A 85 1.10 8.99 6.67
C THR A 85 -0.10 9.12 5.73
N GLY A 86 -0.75 8.01 5.40
CA GLY A 86 -1.94 8.00 4.55
C GLY A 86 -2.65 6.66 4.51
N LEU A 87 -3.85 6.67 3.93
CA LEU A 87 -4.70 5.49 3.79
C LEU A 87 -4.95 5.19 2.30
N ILE A 88 -4.93 3.92 1.96
CA ILE A 88 -5.25 3.38 0.63
C ILE A 88 -6.65 2.81 0.73
N VAL A 89 -7.63 3.57 0.23
CA VAL A 89 -9.06 3.26 0.40
C VAL A 89 -9.51 2.27 -0.68
N SER A 90 -10.07 1.13 -0.26
CA SER A 90 -10.70 0.16 -1.16
C SER A 90 -11.79 0.85 -1.98
N TRP A 91 -11.69 0.74 -3.31
CA TRP A 91 -12.63 1.38 -4.25
C TRP A 91 -12.99 0.42 -5.38
N TRP A 92 -14.28 0.23 -5.60
CA TRP A 92 -14.79 -0.74 -6.56
C TRP A 92 -15.40 -0.10 -7.81
N ARG A 93 -16.22 0.95 -7.65
CA ARG A 93 -16.88 1.64 -8.78
C ARG A 93 -17.58 2.91 -8.33
N PRO A 94 -17.95 3.78 -9.31
CA PRO A 94 -18.78 4.94 -9.04
C PRO A 94 -20.15 4.55 -8.45
N GLY A 95 -20.58 5.28 -7.40
CA GLY A 95 -21.88 5.13 -6.77
C GLY A 95 -21.99 4.02 -5.72
N ASP A 96 -20.96 3.20 -5.53
CA ASP A 96 -20.93 2.23 -4.44
C ASP A 96 -20.89 2.89 -3.06
N PHE A 97 -21.27 2.13 -2.02
CA PHE A 97 -21.30 2.61 -0.65
C PHE A 97 -19.95 3.21 -0.20
N GLN A 98 -18.83 2.53 -0.46
CA GLN A 98 -17.50 3.04 -0.10
C GLN A 98 -17.16 4.33 -0.85
N GLU A 99 -17.57 4.46 -2.11
CA GLU A 99 -17.33 5.65 -2.90
C GLU A 99 -18.12 6.85 -2.38
N GLN A 100 -19.36 6.63 -1.92
CA GLN A 100 -20.19 7.66 -1.30
C GLN A 100 -19.54 8.23 -0.03
N GLY A 101 -18.71 7.47 0.66
CA GLY A 101 -17.92 7.91 1.82
C GLY A 101 -16.72 8.79 1.49
N MET A 102 -16.25 8.84 0.23
CA MET A 102 -15.01 9.55 -0.14
C MET A 102 -14.97 11.03 0.30
N PRO A 103 -16.03 11.84 0.17
CA PRO A 103 -16.01 13.22 0.65
C PRO A 103 -15.75 13.33 2.15
N LEU A 104 -16.34 12.44 2.96
CA LEU A 104 -16.10 12.39 4.41
C LEU A 104 -14.65 12.01 4.72
N LEU A 105 -14.11 10.99 4.03
CA LEU A 105 -12.74 10.53 4.22
C LEU A 105 -11.73 11.64 3.88
N LEU A 106 -11.90 12.32 2.74
CA LEU A 106 -11.04 13.42 2.31
C LEU A 106 -11.07 14.61 3.28
N ALA A 107 -12.26 15.04 3.68
CA ALA A 107 -12.41 16.14 4.64
C ALA A 107 -11.82 15.80 6.03
N THR A 108 -11.95 14.53 6.47
CA THR A 108 -11.37 14.09 7.74
C THR A 108 -9.86 13.98 7.63
N ALA A 109 -9.33 13.45 6.52
CA ALA A 109 -7.90 13.38 6.25
C ALA A 109 -7.25 14.77 6.26
N GLU A 110 -7.92 15.78 5.73
CA GLU A 110 -7.44 17.17 5.75
C GLU A 110 -7.31 17.70 7.18
N ARG A 111 -8.34 17.51 8.01
CA ARG A 111 -8.30 17.94 9.42
C ARG A 111 -7.21 17.25 10.23
N VAL A 112 -6.99 15.96 10.00
CA VAL A 112 -6.03 15.14 10.75
C VAL A 112 -4.61 15.22 10.16
N GLY A 113 -4.46 15.61 8.90
CA GLY A 113 -3.17 15.67 8.19
C GLY A 113 -2.71 14.31 7.69
N LEU A 114 -3.63 13.49 7.19
CA LEU A 114 -3.35 12.24 6.47
C LEU A 114 -3.45 12.44 4.96
N LYS A 115 -2.86 11.52 4.19
CA LYS A 115 -3.07 11.41 2.75
C LYS A 115 -4.05 10.29 2.43
N ILE A 116 -4.76 10.42 1.30
CA ILE A 116 -5.69 9.43 0.77
C ILE A 116 -5.26 9.04 -0.64
N SER A 117 -5.31 7.76 -0.92
CA SER A 117 -5.27 7.19 -2.26
C SER A 117 -6.37 6.15 -2.37
N ILE A 118 -6.61 5.61 -3.56
CA ILE A 118 -7.53 4.49 -3.73
C ILE A 118 -6.78 3.20 -4.05
N TYR A 119 -7.42 2.08 -3.71
CA TYR A 119 -7.13 0.75 -4.18
C TYR A 119 -8.18 0.34 -5.19
N TYR A 120 -7.84 0.35 -6.46
CA TYR A 120 -8.75 -0.02 -7.55
C TYR A 120 -8.91 -1.55 -7.56
N GLU A 121 -10.03 -2.04 -7.05
CA GLU A 121 -10.20 -3.45 -6.65
C GLU A 121 -10.50 -4.38 -7.82
N ALA A 122 -11.31 -3.94 -8.79
CA ALA A 122 -11.73 -4.78 -9.90
C ALA A 122 -12.18 -3.98 -11.11
N ALA A 123 -11.83 -4.44 -12.29
CA ALA A 123 -12.41 -3.97 -13.54
C ALA A 123 -13.83 -4.54 -13.77
N LYS A 124 -14.24 -5.53 -12.97
CA LYS A 124 -15.62 -6.05 -12.86
C LYS A 124 -16.36 -5.34 -11.71
N PRO A 125 -17.63 -5.02 -11.86
CA PRO A 125 -18.71 -6.00 -12.15
C PRO A 125 -19.34 -5.86 -13.54
N ARG A 126 -18.65 -5.39 -14.52
CA ARG A 126 -19.15 -5.42 -15.91
C ARG A 126 -19.00 -6.84 -16.45
N LYS A 127 -19.93 -7.27 -17.34
CA LYS A 127 -19.90 -8.63 -17.93
C LYS A 127 -18.57 -8.93 -18.66
N SER A 128 -17.89 -7.88 -19.11
CA SER A 128 -16.57 -7.96 -19.71
C SER A 128 -15.78 -6.70 -19.33
N PRO A 129 -14.73 -6.80 -18.51
CA PRO A 129 -13.86 -5.66 -18.26
C PRO A 129 -13.15 -5.27 -19.55
N THR A 130 -13.13 -3.97 -19.85
CA THR A 130 -12.38 -3.43 -20.99
C THR A 130 -11.48 -2.29 -20.53
N PRO A 131 -10.37 -2.03 -21.25
CA PRO A 131 -9.52 -0.89 -20.96
C PRO A 131 -10.29 0.44 -20.96
N GLU A 132 -11.22 0.64 -21.90
CA GLU A 132 -12.01 1.88 -22.02
C GLU A 132 -12.91 2.10 -20.80
N ALA A 133 -13.58 1.04 -20.34
CA ALA A 133 -14.44 1.13 -19.16
C ALA A 133 -13.65 1.40 -17.88
N THR A 134 -12.45 0.85 -17.78
CA THR A 134 -11.53 1.09 -16.64
C THR A 134 -10.95 2.50 -16.71
N GLU A 135 -10.62 2.99 -17.91
CA GLU A 135 -10.21 4.37 -18.14
C GLU A 135 -11.28 5.37 -17.66
N ASP A 136 -12.55 5.14 -18.04
CA ASP A 136 -13.67 6.01 -17.66
C ASP A 136 -13.88 6.03 -16.13
N ASP A 137 -13.84 4.89 -15.45
CA ASP A 137 -13.94 4.81 -14.00
C ASP A 137 -12.78 5.57 -13.32
N LEU A 138 -11.55 5.40 -13.80
CA LEU A 138 -10.38 6.09 -13.24
C LEU A 138 -10.44 7.59 -13.48
N LEU A 139 -10.83 8.04 -14.66
CA LEU A 139 -10.98 9.46 -14.96
C LEU A 139 -12.09 10.09 -14.13
N ASP A 140 -13.21 9.40 -13.90
CA ASP A 140 -14.30 9.90 -13.05
C ASP A 140 -13.78 10.17 -11.62
N ILE A 141 -13.17 9.18 -10.97
CA ILE A 141 -12.67 9.35 -9.59
C ILE A 141 -11.54 10.37 -9.50
N LEU A 142 -10.62 10.40 -10.48
CA LEU A 142 -9.53 11.36 -10.52
C LEU A 142 -10.03 12.80 -10.67
N ASN A 143 -10.99 13.02 -11.55
CA ASN A 143 -11.56 14.35 -11.77
C ASN A 143 -12.38 14.83 -10.56
N ARG A 144 -13.08 13.94 -9.87
CA ARG A 144 -13.89 14.29 -8.69
C ARG A 144 -13.07 14.52 -7.43
N TYR A 145 -12.00 13.75 -7.23
CA TYR A 145 -11.36 13.69 -5.91
C TYR A 145 -9.87 13.97 -5.91
N ALA A 146 -9.11 13.63 -6.98
CA ALA A 146 -7.66 13.72 -6.94
C ALA A 146 -7.11 15.15 -6.96
N GLN A 147 -7.97 16.16 -7.15
CA GLN A 147 -7.60 17.57 -6.97
C GLN A 147 -7.55 17.99 -5.49
N HIS A 148 -8.11 17.17 -4.57
CA HIS A 148 -8.09 17.47 -3.15
C HIS A 148 -6.64 17.44 -2.61
N ASN A 149 -6.30 18.39 -1.73
CA ASN A 149 -4.95 18.54 -1.18
C ASN A 149 -4.45 17.31 -0.39
N THR A 150 -5.38 16.51 0.12
CA THR A 150 -5.05 15.27 0.85
C THR A 150 -4.79 14.08 -0.07
N TRP A 151 -5.08 14.19 -1.39
CA TRP A 151 -4.77 13.06 -2.27
C TRP A 151 -3.25 12.81 -2.28
N LEU A 152 -2.87 11.53 -2.09
CA LEU A 152 -1.47 11.12 -2.10
C LEU A 152 -0.85 11.42 -3.47
N ARG A 153 0.31 12.04 -3.48
CA ARG A 153 1.05 12.36 -4.70
C ARG A 153 2.47 11.82 -4.64
N ALA A 154 2.95 11.37 -5.79
CA ALA A 154 4.34 11.04 -6.01
C ALA A 154 4.85 11.83 -7.23
N ASP A 155 5.95 12.53 -7.09
CA ASP A 155 6.50 13.41 -8.15
C ASP A 155 5.41 14.37 -8.73
N GLY A 156 4.51 14.89 -7.89
CA GLY A 156 3.40 15.78 -8.26
C GLY A 156 2.16 15.08 -8.84
N LYS A 157 2.24 13.81 -9.23
CA LYS A 157 1.15 13.03 -9.82
C LYS A 157 0.28 12.37 -8.73
N PRO A 158 -1.06 12.37 -8.86
CA PRO A 158 -1.91 11.59 -7.95
C PRO A 158 -1.59 10.10 -8.06
N VAL A 159 -1.56 9.44 -6.90
CA VAL A 159 -1.28 8.00 -6.81
C VAL A 159 -2.57 7.20 -6.87
N VAL A 160 -2.55 6.08 -7.60
CA VAL A 160 -3.60 5.06 -7.66
C VAL A 160 -2.96 3.69 -7.51
N PHE A 161 -3.40 2.92 -6.52
CA PHE A 161 -3.02 1.53 -6.36
C PHE A 161 -3.98 0.63 -7.13
N VAL A 162 -3.44 -0.41 -7.77
CA VAL A 162 -4.21 -1.35 -8.60
C VAL A 162 -4.07 -2.75 -8.02
N TYR A 163 -5.18 -3.34 -7.61
CA TYR A 163 -5.21 -4.67 -7.00
C TYR A 163 -4.92 -5.78 -8.03
N ALA A 164 -4.30 -6.86 -7.58
CA ALA A 164 -3.94 -8.01 -8.41
C ALA A 164 -5.13 -8.58 -9.21
N ARG A 165 -6.36 -8.55 -8.66
CA ARG A 165 -7.56 -8.98 -9.41
C ARG A 165 -7.78 -8.10 -10.64
N ALA A 166 -7.76 -6.77 -10.48
CA ALA A 166 -7.93 -5.84 -11.59
C ALA A 166 -6.79 -5.97 -12.62
N LEU A 167 -5.56 -6.24 -12.16
CA LEU A 167 -4.44 -6.56 -13.04
C LEU A 167 -4.71 -7.82 -13.87
N ASN A 168 -5.18 -8.90 -13.23
CA ASN A 168 -5.46 -10.16 -13.89
C ASN A 168 -6.66 -10.09 -14.85
N GLU A 169 -7.65 -9.25 -14.56
CA GLU A 169 -8.85 -9.09 -15.39
C GLU A 169 -8.55 -8.44 -16.75
N LEU A 170 -7.60 -7.53 -16.83
CA LEU A 170 -7.20 -6.85 -18.06
C LEU A 170 -5.86 -7.32 -18.62
N HIS A 171 -5.07 -8.06 -17.84
CA HIS A 171 -3.67 -8.36 -18.10
C HIS A 171 -2.80 -7.09 -18.27
N LEU A 172 -1.48 -7.24 -18.29
CA LEU A 172 -0.58 -6.08 -18.42
C LEU A 172 -0.78 -5.30 -19.73
N SER A 173 -1.14 -5.99 -20.81
CA SER A 173 -1.42 -5.32 -22.11
C SER A 173 -2.65 -4.41 -22.09
N GLY A 174 -3.71 -4.78 -21.38
CA GLY A 174 -4.87 -3.93 -21.18
C GLY A 174 -4.53 -2.74 -20.27
N TRP A 175 -3.75 -2.97 -19.22
CA TRP A 175 -3.27 -1.89 -18.35
C TRP A 175 -2.33 -0.91 -19.05
N GLU A 176 -1.51 -1.35 -20.01
CA GLU A 176 -0.69 -0.46 -20.85
C GLU A 176 -1.59 0.53 -21.62
N GLN A 177 -2.71 0.06 -22.16
CA GLN A 177 -3.71 0.92 -22.83
C GLN A 177 -4.35 1.89 -21.84
N VAL A 178 -4.84 1.40 -20.69
CA VAL A 178 -5.44 2.25 -19.63
C VAL A 178 -4.47 3.35 -19.19
N ILE A 179 -3.24 2.99 -18.80
CA ILE A 179 -2.22 3.94 -18.32
C ILE A 179 -1.92 4.98 -19.40
N THR A 180 -1.77 4.56 -20.64
CA THR A 180 -1.50 5.46 -21.77
C THR A 180 -2.63 6.46 -21.97
N GLN A 181 -3.87 5.99 -21.99
CA GLN A 181 -5.05 6.84 -22.24
C GLN A 181 -5.36 7.77 -21.07
N VAL A 182 -5.32 7.26 -19.83
CA VAL A 182 -5.49 8.08 -18.61
C VAL A 182 -4.43 9.18 -18.57
N ASN A 183 -3.15 8.85 -18.78
CA ASN A 183 -2.08 9.85 -18.77
C ASN A 183 -2.17 10.89 -19.91
N ARG A 184 -2.83 10.54 -21.02
CA ARG A 184 -3.11 11.47 -22.11
C ARG A 184 -4.27 12.42 -21.78
N ARG A 185 -5.30 11.92 -21.08
CA ARG A 185 -6.56 12.68 -20.81
C ARG A 185 -6.51 13.43 -19.47
N TYR A 186 -5.77 12.94 -18.48
CA TYR A 186 -5.64 13.58 -17.17
C TYR A 186 -4.41 14.49 -17.11
N ALA A 187 -4.63 15.78 -16.92
CA ALA A 187 -3.54 16.78 -16.91
C ALA A 187 -2.50 16.50 -15.83
N GLY A 188 -1.23 16.43 -16.21
CA GLY A 188 -0.12 16.13 -15.32
C GLY A 188 0.15 14.63 -15.10
N GLY A 189 -0.71 13.75 -15.63
CA GLY A 189 -0.58 12.31 -15.53
C GLY A 189 -0.87 11.76 -14.15
N VAL A 190 -0.82 10.43 -14.02
CA VAL A 190 -1.15 9.66 -12.82
C VAL A 190 -0.01 8.71 -12.49
N CYS A 191 0.25 8.47 -11.22
CA CYS A 191 1.21 7.50 -10.72
C CYS A 191 0.47 6.19 -10.37
N PHE A 192 0.69 5.15 -11.17
CA PHE A 192 0.04 3.84 -10.98
C PHE A 192 0.95 2.86 -10.25
N MET A 193 0.40 2.19 -9.21
CA MET A 193 1.09 1.22 -8.37
C MET A 193 0.48 -0.18 -8.59
N ALA A 194 1.25 -1.14 -9.10
CA ALA A 194 0.76 -2.49 -9.37
C ALA A 194 0.89 -3.42 -8.17
N ASP A 195 -0.17 -4.18 -7.83
CA ASP A 195 -0.10 -5.32 -6.90
C ASP A 195 0.49 -6.56 -7.60
N GLU A 196 1.74 -6.42 -8.02
CA GLU A 196 2.51 -7.48 -8.66
C GLU A 196 4.01 -7.19 -8.53
N ILE A 197 4.75 -8.12 -7.94
CA ILE A 197 6.21 -8.04 -7.84
C ILE A 197 6.84 -8.77 -9.02
N SER A 198 6.97 -8.06 -10.14
CA SER A 198 7.61 -8.58 -11.34
C SER A 198 8.37 -7.51 -12.13
N ASN A 199 9.35 -7.95 -12.93
CA ASN A 199 10.04 -7.08 -13.87
C ASN A 199 9.12 -6.54 -14.99
N ALA A 200 8.06 -7.26 -15.32
CA ALA A 200 7.08 -6.81 -16.31
C ALA A 200 6.24 -5.66 -15.75
N ALA A 201 5.69 -5.81 -14.54
CA ALA A 201 4.96 -4.77 -13.86
C ALA A 201 5.84 -3.52 -13.60
N SER A 202 7.10 -3.69 -13.15
CA SER A 202 8.00 -2.57 -12.88
C SER A 202 8.41 -1.79 -14.13
N LYS A 203 8.30 -2.36 -15.33
CA LYS A 203 8.52 -1.63 -16.60
C LYS A 203 7.33 -0.76 -16.96
N LEU A 204 6.12 -1.21 -16.66
CA LEU A 204 4.88 -0.56 -17.07
C LEU A 204 4.38 0.45 -16.03
N PHE A 205 4.40 0.08 -14.75
CA PHE A 205 3.86 0.88 -13.65
C PHE A 205 4.92 1.82 -13.03
N ASP A 206 4.48 2.84 -12.31
CA ASP A 206 5.36 3.78 -11.59
C ASP A 206 5.87 3.21 -10.27
N GLY A 207 5.23 2.15 -9.76
CA GLY A 207 5.65 1.41 -8.59
C GLY A 207 5.01 0.03 -8.52
N ILE A 208 5.56 -0.82 -7.67
CA ILE A 208 5.09 -2.18 -7.44
C ILE A 208 4.95 -2.48 -5.95
N HIS A 209 3.96 -3.27 -5.60
CA HIS A 209 3.71 -3.76 -4.25
C HIS A 209 3.12 -5.17 -4.28
N SER A 210 3.00 -5.79 -3.10
CA SER A 210 2.13 -6.94 -2.87
C SER A 210 1.13 -6.57 -1.78
N TYR A 211 -0.15 -6.91 -1.94
CA TYR A 211 -1.19 -6.62 -0.95
C TYR A 211 -0.89 -7.33 0.38
N ASN A 212 -0.67 -8.64 0.34
CA ASN A 212 -0.26 -9.38 1.53
C ASN A 212 0.68 -10.54 1.21
N PRO A 213 1.55 -10.93 2.17
CA PRO A 213 2.47 -12.07 2.03
C PRO A 213 1.91 -13.40 2.54
N THR A 214 0.61 -13.54 2.80
CA THR A 214 0.02 -14.72 3.48
C THR A 214 0.36 -16.03 2.77
N GLY A 215 0.40 -16.06 1.44
CA GLY A 215 0.81 -17.24 0.69
C GLY A 215 2.22 -17.75 1.02
N GLN A 216 3.08 -16.90 1.60
CA GLN A 216 4.45 -17.22 1.97
C GLN A 216 4.68 -17.32 3.48
N THR A 217 3.78 -16.76 4.29
CA THR A 217 3.89 -16.72 5.76
C THR A 217 2.95 -17.69 6.48
N ALA A 218 2.00 -18.28 5.76
CA ALA A 218 1.01 -19.17 6.32
C ALA A 218 1.65 -20.40 6.99
N ASN A 219 1.13 -20.75 8.15
CA ASN A 219 1.54 -21.91 8.95
C ASN A 219 3.04 -21.91 9.33
N LYS A 220 3.68 -20.74 9.37
CA LYS A 220 5.11 -20.58 9.70
C LYS A 220 5.30 -20.05 11.12
N SER A 221 6.40 -20.48 11.73
CA SER A 221 6.92 -19.89 12.97
C SER A 221 7.44 -18.47 12.74
N VAL A 222 7.61 -17.72 13.82
CA VAL A 222 8.17 -16.35 13.78
C VAL A 222 9.55 -16.33 13.12
N ASP A 223 10.41 -17.31 13.41
CA ASP A 223 11.76 -17.37 12.84
C ASP A 223 11.74 -17.66 11.32
N GLU A 224 10.83 -18.52 10.86
CA GLU A 224 10.64 -18.79 9.44
C GLU A 224 10.08 -17.57 8.71
N ILE A 225 9.13 -16.83 9.32
CA ILE A 225 8.60 -15.57 8.78
C ILE A 225 9.71 -14.54 8.69
N ARG A 226 10.53 -14.39 9.74
CA ARG A 226 11.69 -13.49 9.74
C ARG A 226 12.68 -13.85 8.63
N ALA A 227 13.05 -15.13 8.52
CA ALA A 227 14.00 -15.61 7.51
C ALA A 227 13.47 -15.36 6.09
N TRP A 228 12.18 -15.63 5.86
CA TRP A 228 11.54 -15.34 4.59
C TRP A 228 11.56 -13.84 4.26
N ALA A 229 11.14 -12.98 5.18
CA ALA A 229 11.10 -11.53 4.97
C ALA A 229 12.50 -10.96 4.68
N ARG A 230 13.51 -11.35 5.47
CA ARG A 230 14.92 -10.98 5.27
C ARG A 230 15.45 -11.37 3.89
N ALA A 231 15.06 -12.52 3.37
CA ALA A 231 15.48 -13.00 2.06
C ALA A 231 14.70 -12.38 0.90
N THR A 232 13.45 -11.93 1.15
CA THR A 232 12.49 -11.57 0.10
C THR A 232 12.36 -10.07 -0.08
N TYR A 233 12.25 -9.29 0.99
CA TYR A 233 12.00 -7.85 0.91
C TYR A 233 13.09 -7.08 0.13
N PRO A 234 14.39 -7.35 0.31
CA PRO A 234 15.42 -6.73 -0.53
C PRO A 234 15.26 -7.05 -2.03
N LYS A 235 14.74 -8.26 -2.36
CA LYS A 235 14.47 -8.63 -3.76
C LYS A 235 13.29 -7.85 -4.33
N TRP A 236 12.23 -7.59 -3.54
CA TRP A 236 11.12 -6.75 -3.96
C TRP A 236 11.58 -5.33 -4.28
N VAL A 237 12.39 -4.75 -3.39
CA VAL A 237 13.01 -3.43 -3.61
C VAL A 237 13.87 -3.44 -4.88
N ALA A 238 14.72 -4.45 -5.07
CA ALA A 238 15.57 -4.57 -6.25
C ALA A 238 14.75 -4.73 -7.56
N THR A 239 13.62 -5.47 -7.52
CA THR A 239 12.72 -5.65 -8.67
C THR A 239 12.05 -4.35 -9.10
N ALA A 240 11.75 -3.46 -8.16
CA ALA A 240 11.21 -2.14 -8.49
C ALA A 240 12.24 -1.27 -9.25
N GLY A 241 13.52 -1.45 -9.01
CA GLY A 241 14.59 -0.71 -9.70
C GLY A 241 14.49 0.79 -9.44
N LYS A 242 14.20 1.57 -10.49
CA LYS A 242 14.00 3.03 -10.38
C LYS A 242 12.56 3.44 -10.05
N ARG A 243 11.65 2.50 -10.00
CA ARG A 243 10.23 2.70 -9.67
C ARG A 243 10.04 2.77 -8.16
N ILE A 244 8.85 3.14 -7.72
CA ILE A 244 8.51 3.16 -6.29
C ILE A 244 8.48 1.72 -5.80
N SER A 245 9.31 1.41 -4.81
CA SER A 245 9.36 0.12 -4.16
C SER A 245 8.49 0.13 -2.90
N CYS A 246 7.58 -0.85 -2.79
CA CYS A 246 6.79 -1.05 -1.59
C CYS A 246 7.07 -2.40 -0.97
N VAL A 247 7.07 -2.42 0.36
CA VAL A 247 7.11 -3.65 1.17
C VAL A 247 5.90 -3.66 2.09
N THR A 248 5.21 -4.82 2.17
CA THR A 248 3.99 -4.94 2.95
C THR A 248 4.21 -5.75 4.22
N VAL A 249 3.68 -5.25 5.33
CA VAL A 249 3.65 -5.91 6.63
C VAL A 249 2.21 -6.26 7.01
N ILE A 250 2.03 -7.42 7.66
CA ILE A 250 0.73 -7.89 8.17
C ILE A 250 0.85 -8.25 9.65
N PRO A 251 -0.19 -8.04 10.47
CA PRO A 251 -0.21 -8.53 11.85
C PRO A 251 -0.40 -10.04 11.93
N GLY A 252 -1.22 -10.56 11.04
CA GLY A 252 -1.63 -11.92 10.82
C GLY A 252 -2.65 -11.96 9.69
N TYR A 253 -3.23 -13.13 9.42
CA TYR A 253 -4.26 -13.32 8.40
C TYR A 253 -5.11 -14.55 8.72
N ASP A 254 -6.42 -14.39 8.77
CA ASP A 254 -7.39 -15.49 8.96
C ASP A 254 -8.72 -15.14 8.30
N ASP A 255 -8.98 -15.71 7.13
CA ASP A 255 -10.26 -15.56 6.43
C ASP A 255 -11.12 -16.83 6.50
N THR A 256 -10.85 -17.73 7.43
CA THR A 256 -11.53 -19.03 7.57
C THR A 256 -13.02 -18.90 7.90
N LYS A 257 -13.45 -17.78 8.47
CA LYS A 257 -14.86 -17.49 8.75
C LYS A 257 -15.67 -17.06 7.51
N LEU A 258 -15.00 -16.71 6.41
CA LEU A 258 -15.65 -16.47 5.13
C LEU A 258 -16.00 -17.81 4.45
N ASN A 259 -17.23 -17.93 3.96
CA ASN A 259 -17.66 -19.11 3.21
C ASN A 259 -17.11 -19.06 1.77
N ARG A 260 -15.81 -19.31 1.61
CA ARG A 260 -15.14 -19.39 0.31
C ARG A 260 -14.61 -20.80 0.08
N PRO A 261 -14.68 -21.35 -1.15
CA PRO A 261 -14.17 -22.70 -1.44
C PRO A 261 -12.62 -22.74 -1.43
N GLY A 262 -12.08 -23.92 -1.13
CA GLY A 262 -10.65 -24.22 -1.23
C GLY A 262 -9.88 -24.09 0.08
N PRO A 263 -8.57 -24.37 0.06
CA PRO A 263 -7.70 -24.21 1.22
C PRO A 263 -7.67 -22.77 1.71
N ARG A 264 -7.65 -22.59 3.04
CA ARG A 264 -7.64 -21.31 3.72
C ARG A 264 -6.33 -21.17 4.51
N PRO A 265 -5.24 -20.70 3.88
CA PRO A 265 -4.00 -20.50 4.60
C PRO A 265 -4.13 -19.36 5.62
N THR A 266 -3.66 -19.59 6.83
CA THR A 266 -3.67 -18.60 7.92
C THR A 266 -2.24 -18.23 8.31
N THR A 267 -2.03 -16.98 8.66
CA THR A 267 -0.79 -16.51 9.29
C THR A 267 -1.09 -16.10 10.72
N ASP A 268 -0.51 -16.85 11.67
CA ASP A 268 -0.68 -16.55 13.09
C ASP A 268 -0.05 -15.21 13.45
N ARG A 269 -0.70 -14.45 14.32
CA ARG A 269 -0.16 -13.19 14.88
C ARG A 269 1.01 -13.42 15.83
N HIS A 270 1.15 -14.64 16.39
CA HIS A 270 2.16 -15.02 17.39
C HIS A 270 2.27 -14.00 18.53
N GLY A 271 1.12 -13.56 19.06
CA GLY A 271 1.11 -12.55 20.11
C GLY A 271 1.65 -11.19 19.69
N GLY A 272 1.66 -10.86 18.38
CA GLY A 272 2.19 -9.63 17.79
C GLY A 272 3.61 -9.76 17.23
N GLU A 273 4.29 -10.89 17.44
CA GLU A 273 5.67 -11.07 16.95
C GLU A 273 5.73 -11.19 15.41
N THR A 274 4.71 -11.75 14.75
CA THR A 274 4.62 -11.73 13.28
C THR A 274 4.75 -10.31 12.74
N TYR A 275 3.97 -9.37 13.28
CA TYR A 275 3.99 -7.97 12.87
C TYR A 275 5.35 -7.32 13.13
N ARG A 276 5.93 -7.56 14.32
CA ARG A 276 7.23 -7.01 14.70
C ARG A 276 8.36 -7.44 13.76
N VAL A 277 8.46 -8.74 13.48
CA VAL A 277 9.55 -9.24 12.63
C VAL A 277 9.43 -8.77 11.20
N LEU A 278 8.19 -8.70 10.65
CA LEU A 278 7.96 -8.15 9.33
C LEU A 278 8.36 -6.68 9.24
N TRP A 279 8.00 -5.86 10.23
CA TRP A 279 8.43 -4.47 10.31
C TRP A 279 9.96 -4.30 10.39
N GLN A 280 10.63 -5.12 11.22
CA GLN A 280 12.09 -5.07 11.36
C GLN A 280 12.77 -5.31 10.01
N GLU A 281 12.37 -6.35 9.30
CA GLU A 281 12.94 -6.70 8.00
C GLU A 281 12.50 -5.73 6.88
N ALA A 282 11.29 -5.15 6.96
CA ALA A 282 10.84 -4.12 6.03
C ALA A 282 11.68 -2.83 6.14
N VAL A 283 11.92 -2.35 7.37
CA VAL A 283 12.80 -1.19 7.61
C VAL A 283 14.23 -1.47 7.15
N ALA A 284 14.74 -2.69 7.40
CA ALA A 284 16.07 -3.09 6.97
C ALA A 284 16.23 -3.16 5.44
N ALA A 285 15.17 -3.48 4.72
CA ALA A 285 15.17 -3.55 3.26
C ALA A 285 15.17 -2.18 2.56
N GLN A 286 14.89 -1.10 3.29
CA GLN A 286 14.89 0.29 2.81
C GLN A 286 14.04 0.50 1.53
N PRO A 287 12.75 0.13 1.52
CA PRO A 287 11.85 0.47 0.42
C PRO A 287 11.56 1.97 0.40
N ASP A 288 10.97 2.47 -0.69
CA ASP A 288 10.42 3.83 -0.71
C ASP A 288 9.22 3.94 0.25
N TRP A 289 8.31 2.95 0.26
CA TRP A 289 7.11 2.95 1.09
C TRP A 289 6.92 1.61 1.83
N ILE A 290 6.37 1.68 3.04
CA ILE A 290 5.89 0.49 3.77
C ILE A 290 4.36 0.54 3.81
N LEU A 291 3.75 -0.57 3.41
CA LEU A 291 2.30 -0.75 3.39
C LEU A 291 1.89 -1.66 4.55
N ILE A 292 0.76 -1.36 5.18
CA ILE A 292 0.17 -2.15 6.25
C ILE A 292 -1.12 -2.78 5.72
N THR A 293 -1.18 -4.07 5.68
CA THR A 293 -2.40 -4.83 5.42
C THR A 293 -2.87 -5.43 6.72
N SER A 294 -3.90 -4.83 7.34
CA SER A 294 -4.70 -3.68 6.93
C SER A 294 -5.00 -2.75 8.10
N TRP A 295 -5.64 -1.61 7.86
CA TRP A 295 -6.26 -0.87 8.95
C TRP A 295 -7.41 -1.69 9.55
N ASN A 296 -8.39 -2.11 8.70
CA ASN A 296 -9.66 -2.67 9.16
C ASN A 296 -10.26 -3.75 8.24
N GLU A 297 -9.46 -4.66 7.67
CA GLU A 297 -10.01 -5.81 6.94
C GLU A 297 -10.39 -6.92 7.93
N TRP A 298 -11.58 -6.79 8.50
CA TRP A 298 -12.11 -7.69 9.54
C TRP A 298 -12.43 -9.09 9.03
N HIS A 299 -12.74 -9.24 7.74
CA HIS A 299 -13.00 -10.54 7.14
C HIS A 299 -11.73 -11.40 7.01
N GLU A 300 -10.59 -10.74 6.88
CA GLU A 300 -9.29 -11.40 6.69
C GLU A 300 -8.46 -11.45 7.97
N GLY A 301 -8.95 -10.90 9.07
CA GLY A 301 -8.23 -10.89 10.33
C GLY A 301 -6.85 -10.23 10.25
N SER A 302 -6.68 -9.30 9.31
CA SER A 302 -5.42 -8.59 9.05
C SER A 302 -5.41 -7.17 9.60
N GLU A 303 -6.43 -6.79 10.36
CA GLU A 303 -6.60 -5.46 10.92
C GLU A 303 -5.55 -5.14 12.00
N ILE A 304 -5.14 -3.85 12.07
CA ILE A 304 -4.41 -3.27 13.20
C ILE A 304 -5.30 -2.33 14.03
N GLU A 305 -6.52 -2.02 13.55
CA GLU A 305 -7.53 -1.35 14.35
C GLU A 305 -7.82 -2.20 15.60
N PRO A 306 -7.99 -1.60 16.79
CA PRO A 306 -8.17 -2.36 18.03
C PRO A 306 -9.36 -3.32 17.99
N SER A 307 -9.11 -4.59 18.35
CA SER A 307 -10.10 -5.67 18.42
C SER A 307 -10.27 -6.20 19.84
N LYS A 308 -11.35 -6.93 20.09
CA LYS A 308 -11.58 -7.57 21.40
C LYS A 308 -10.56 -8.67 21.67
N GLU A 309 -10.12 -9.37 20.62
CA GLU A 309 -9.21 -10.51 20.71
C GLU A 309 -7.74 -10.07 20.84
N ASN A 310 -7.35 -9.00 20.15
CA ASN A 310 -5.94 -8.58 20.08
C ASN A 310 -5.65 -7.29 20.86
N GLY A 311 -6.70 -6.60 21.34
CA GLY A 311 -6.56 -5.28 21.97
C GLY A 311 -6.03 -4.25 20.96
N ASP A 312 -5.12 -3.39 21.42
CA ASP A 312 -4.47 -2.33 20.66
C ASP A 312 -2.99 -2.62 20.36
N ARG A 313 -2.58 -3.88 20.47
CA ARG A 313 -1.18 -4.33 20.43
C ARG A 313 -0.43 -3.87 19.18
N GLU A 314 -0.98 -4.15 18.01
CA GLU A 314 -0.35 -3.83 16.73
C GLU A 314 -0.38 -2.31 16.46
N LEU A 315 -1.47 -1.66 16.82
CA LEU A 315 -1.58 -0.20 16.74
C LEU A 315 -0.51 0.48 17.60
N ASN A 316 -0.30 0.00 18.83
CA ASN A 316 0.71 0.55 19.76
C ASN A 316 2.16 0.21 19.36
N ALA A 317 2.39 -0.86 18.61
CA ALA A 317 3.72 -1.21 18.10
C ALA A 317 4.11 -0.36 16.88
N THR A 318 3.14 0.07 16.07
CA THR A 318 3.37 0.77 14.80
C THR A 318 4.20 2.06 14.93
N PRO A 319 4.01 2.95 15.95
CA PRO A 319 4.74 4.22 16.04
C PRO A 319 6.25 4.08 16.16
N GLU A 320 6.74 3.01 16.79
CA GLU A 320 8.20 2.76 16.93
C GLU A 320 8.81 2.56 15.55
N PHE A 321 8.23 1.67 14.75
CA PHE A 321 8.74 1.32 13.43
C PHE A 321 8.54 2.44 12.42
N ALA A 322 7.36 3.07 12.43
CA ALA A 322 7.05 4.19 11.55
C ALA A 322 8.04 5.35 11.74
N ARG A 323 8.31 5.75 13.00
CA ARG A 323 9.30 6.78 13.29
C ARG A 323 10.73 6.41 12.85
N ARG A 324 11.09 5.12 12.96
CA ARG A 324 12.40 4.64 12.51
C ARG A 324 12.54 4.68 10.99
N PHE A 325 11.48 4.37 10.28
CA PHE A 325 11.45 4.33 8.82
C PHE A 325 11.34 5.72 8.18
N LEU A 326 10.57 6.64 8.78
CA LEU A 326 10.30 7.98 8.23
C LEU A 326 11.43 8.99 8.48
N ARG A 327 12.47 8.63 9.26
CA ARG A 327 13.67 9.46 9.49
C ARG A 327 14.65 9.36 8.33
#